data_f4e10f9e56af8bc51290242d97fc8145
#
_entry.id   f4e10f9e56af8bc51290242d97fc8145
#
_cell.length_a   1.000
_cell.length_b   1.000
_cell.length_c   1.000
_cell.angle_alpha   90.00
_cell.angle_beta   90.00
_cell.angle_gamma   90.00
#
_symmetry.space_group_name_H-M   'P 1'
#
loop_
_entity.id
_entity.type
_entity.pdbx_description
1 polymer ?
#
loop_
_entity_poly.entity_id
_entity_poly.type
_entity_poly.pdbx_seq_one_letter_code
_entity_poly.pdbx_strand_id
1 'polypeptide(L)'
;LDSNCRMVRKFILDSCKCWMEAYDVDGFRFDLMGVLDVATMNEVVAQSRSLKADAMIYGEGWNMPTILDENLKANMGNQAQMPEIGHFNDFFREHVKGRTNPNEITVRGYCSGDTNYLPAMYSALIGNCLNDDRVKIFEQPHQSINYVECHDNSTSWDKLKECCREDQREVRIRKQKLMIGAILVSQGIPFIHSGQEFCRTKSGHHNSYRSTDPVNQLDWLRRERYDEVVRYTRDLIQLRKRISAFRMTSAKCIQKNIMFSSIEEKVLVYHLHHLKNCEFSSIFVYINPTSQVFYQSFPDYVELLANEAGAITDYNVQSVAINPYTMVIVGSK
;
A
#
# COMPACT_ATOMS: atom_id res chain seq x y z
N LEU A 1 -16.42 -24.35 -4.15
CA LEU A 1 -17.80 -24.13 -3.69
C LEU A 1 -18.45 -23.04 -4.54
N ASP A 2 -19.67 -23.25 -5.01
CA ASP A 2 -20.42 -22.23 -5.75
C ASP A 2 -21.21 -21.37 -4.75
N SER A 3 -20.73 -20.15 -4.49
CA SER A 3 -21.32 -19.21 -3.54
C SER A 3 -22.70 -18.70 -3.98
N ASN A 4 -23.04 -18.82 -5.26
CA ASN A 4 -24.37 -18.45 -5.77
C ASN A 4 -25.45 -19.44 -5.29
N CYS A 5 -25.04 -20.64 -4.84
CA CYS A 5 -25.97 -21.60 -4.22
C CYS A 5 -26.35 -21.13 -2.81
N ARG A 6 -27.68 -21.06 -2.54
CA ARG A 6 -28.23 -20.56 -1.26
C ARG A 6 -27.59 -21.19 -0.01
N MET A 7 -27.36 -22.50 -0.02
CA MET A 7 -26.76 -23.19 1.14
C MET A 7 -25.28 -22.90 1.32
N VAL A 8 -24.54 -22.69 0.23
CA VAL A 8 -23.13 -22.28 0.29
C VAL A 8 -23.03 -20.86 0.84
N ARG A 9 -23.84 -19.94 0.35
CA ARG A 9 -23.93 -18.57 0.88
C ARG A 9 -24.25 -18.59 2.37
N LYS A 10 -25.29 -19.34 2.78
CA LYS A 10 -25.63 -19.49 4.20
C LYS A 10 -24.43 -19.99 5.02
N PHE A 11 -23.70 -20.98 4.54
CA PHE A 11 -22.52 -21.50 5.21
C PHE A 11 -21.44 -20.43 5.41
N ILE A 12 -21.17 -19.60 4.39
CA ILE A 12 -20.22 -18.49 4.46
C ILE A 12 -20.67 -17.46 5.51
N LEU A 13 -21.95 -17.05 5.44
CA LEU A 13 -22.52 -16.07 6.37
C LEU A 13 -22.50 -16.57 7.82
N ASP A 14 -22.96 -17.78 8.07
CA ASP A 14 -22.95 -18.38 9.41
C ASP A 14 -21.52 -18.52 9.96
N SER A 15 -20.56 -18.84 9.11
CA SER A 15 -19.15 -18.92 9.49
C SER A 15 -18.61 -17.54 9.90
N CYS A 16 -18.82 -16.51 9.10
CA CYS A 16 -18.41 -15.14 9.43
C CYS A 16 -19.05 -14.67 10.74
N LYS A 17 -20.36 -14.91 10.91
CA LYS A 17 -21.09 -14.59 12.14
C LYS A 17 -20.47 -15.27 13.35
N CYS A 18 -20.21 -16.58 13.26
CA CYS A 18 -19.60 -17.36 14.34
C CYS A 18 -18.25 -16.79 14.78
N TRP A 19 -17.37 -16.42 13.83
CA TRP A 19 -16.07 -15.83 14.15
C TRP A 19 -16.20 -14.46 14.83
N MET A 20 -17.15 -13.64 14.42
CA MET A 20 -17.38 -12.33 15.04
C MET A 20 -17.96 -12.45 16.45
N GLU A 21 -18.96 -13.32 16.64
CA GLU A 21 -19.64 -13.49 17.93
C GLU A 21 -18.81 -14.26 18.98
N ALA A 22 -18.12 -15.33 18.55
CA ALA A 22 -17.38 -16.19 19.46
C ALA A 22 -15.93 -15.76 19.70
N TYR A 23 -15.28 -15.12 18.74
CA TYR A 23 -13.87 -14.76 18.78
C TYR A 23 -13.59 -13.27 18.66
N ASP A 24 -14.63 -12.44 18.54
CA ASP A 24 -14.55 -10.97 18.53
C ASP A 24 -13.66 -10.39 17.43
N VAL A 25 -13.59 -11.05 16.26
CA VAL A 25 -12.81 -10.53 15.12
C VAL A 25 -13.44 -9.26 14.57
N ASP A 26 -12.62 -8.35 14.00
CA ASP A 26 -13.04 -7.03 13.52
C ASP A 26 -13.30 -6.99 12.00
N GLY A 27 -13.27 -8.13 11.34
CA GLY A 27 -13.53 -8.23 9.91
C GLY A 27 -12.86 -9.44 9.27
N PHE A 28 -12.87 -9.49 7.93
CA PHE A 28 -12.40 -10.67 7.18
C PHE A 28 -11.59 -10.27 5.95
N ARG A 29 -10.53 -11.02 5.71
CA ARG A 29 -9.81 -11.06 4.44
C ARG A 29 -10.21 -12.33 3.70
N PHE A 30 -10.78 -12.18 2.51
CA PHE A 30 -11.17 -13.31 1.67
C PHE A 30 -10.06 -13.67 0.69
N ASP A 31 -9.57 -14.87 0.83
CA ASP A 31 -8.66 -15.50 -0.14
C ASP A 31 -9.44 -15.78 -1.42
N LEU A 32 -8.82 -15.49 -2.59
CA LEU A 32 -9.45 -15.67 -3.89
C LEU A 32 -10.91 -15.14 -3.95
N MET A 33 -11.18 -13.97 -3.37
CA MET A 33 -12.50 -13.36 -3.33
C MET A 33 -13.17 -13.30 -4.71
N GLY A 34 -12.39 -13.14 -5.76
CA GLY A 34 -12.87 -13.08 -7.14
C GLY A 34 -13.53 -14.35 -7.68
N VAL A 35 -13.48 -15.48 -6.95
CA VAL A 35 -14.24 -16.71 -7.30
C VAL A 35 -15.61 -16.78 -6.63
N LEU A 36 -15.90 -15.87 -5.70
CA LEU A 36 -17.20 -15.72 -5.04
C LEU A 36 -18.11 -14.78 -5.86
N ASP A 37 -19.38 -14.76 -5.54
CA ASP A 37 -20.33 -13.85 -6.19
C ASP A 37 -20.51 -12.54 -5.41
N VAL A 38 -20.82 -11.46 -6.14
CA VAL A 38 -21.07 -10.12 -5.62
C VAL A 38 -22.16 -10.09 -4.54
N ALA A 39 -23.25 -10.83 -4.74
CA ALA A 39 -24.37 -10.82 -3.80
C ALA A 39 -23.95 -11.43 -2.45
N THR A 40 -23.22 -12.55 -2.46
CA THR A 40 -22.69 -13.16 -1.24
C THR A 40 -21.77 -12.20 -0.50
N MET A 41 -20.86 -11.53 -1.21
CA MET A 41 -19.93 -10.60 -0.59
C MET A 41 -20.63 -9.37 0.00
N ASN A 42 -21.64 -8.83 -0.66
CA ASN A 42 -22.45 -7.74 -0.11
C ASN A 42 -23.27 -8.16 1.13
N GLU A 43 -23.79 -9.40 1.16
CA GLU A 43 -24.46 -9.95 2.33
C GLU A 43 -23.48 -10.14 3.51
N VAL A 44 -22.24 -10.56 3.25
CA VAL A 44 -21.17 -10.62 4.28
C VAL A 44 -20.93 -9.24 4.89
N VAL A 45 -20.83 -8.19 4.06
CA VAL A 45 -20.69 -6.80 4.56
C VAL A 45 -21.88 -6.42 5.43
N ALA A 46 -23.10 -6.59 4.93
CA ALA A 46 -24.32 -6.21 5.65
C ALA A 46 -24.42 -6.92 7.01
N GLN A 47 -24.19 -8.22 7.04
CA GLN A 47 -24.21 -9.01 8.27
C GLN A 47 -23.09 -8.62 9.24
N SER A 48 -21.85 -8.50 8.76
CA SER A 48 -20.71 -8.15 9.61
C SER A 48 -20.90 -6.77 10.25
N ARG A 49 -21.36 -5.79 9.48
CA ARG A 49 -21.61 -4.43 9.99
C ARG A 49 -22.84 -4.32 10.90
N SER A 50 -23.76 -5.26 10.83
CA SER A 50 -24.84 -5.34 11.83
C SER A 50 -24.33 -5.78 13.21
N LEU A 51 -23.21 -6.48 13.28
CA LEU A 51 -22.54 -6.90 14.51
C LEU A 51 -21.50 -5.88 14.98
N LYS A 52 -20.67 -5.36 14.05
CA LYS A 52 -19.67 -4.33 14.28
C LYS A 52 -19.73 -3.29 13.16
N ALA A 53 -20.15 -2.08 13.44
CA ALA A 53 -20.41 -1.03 12.43
C ALA A 53 -19.19 -0.68 11.57
N ASP A 54 -18.00 -0.85 12.09
CA ASP A 54 -16.70 -0.60 11.44
C ASP A 54 -16.00 -1.87 10.93
N ALA A 55 -16.72 -3.00 10.84
CA ALA A 55 -16.18 -4.27 10.34
C ALA A 55 -15.56 -4.07 8.96
N MET A 56 -14.30 -4.49 8.83
CA MET A 56 -13.52 -4.37 7.60
C MET A 56 -13.60 -5.65 6.77
N ILE A 57 -14.10 -5.53 5.54
CA ILE A 57 -14.17 -6.65 4.58
C ILE A 57 -13.33 -6.31 3.36
N TYR A 58 -12.38 -7.18 3.04
CA TYR A 58 -11.52 -7.04 1.87
C TYR A 58 -11.02 -8.39 1.37
N GLY A 59 -10.42 -8.43 0.20
CA GLY A 59 -9.91 -9.69 -0.33
C GLY A 59 -9.19 -9.57 -1.65
N GLU A 60 -8.88 -10.74 -2.21
CA GLU A 60 -8.23 -10.88 -3.51
C GLU A 60 -9.26 -10.89 -4.62
N GLY A 61 -9.45 -9.74 -5.24
CA GLY A 61 -10.40 -9.54 -6.34
C GLY A 61 -9.83 -9.94 -7.71
N TRP A 62 -9.02 -11.00 -7.78
CA TRP A 62 -8.46 -11.47 -9.05
C TRP A 62 -9.56 -12.07 -9.94
N ASN A 63 -9.54 -11.77 -11.22
CA ASN A 63 -10.45 -12.42 -12.16
C ASN A 63 -9.97 -13.83 -12.51
N MET A 64 -10.42 -14.81 -11.72
CA MET A 64 -10.07 -16.20 -11.88
C MET A 64 -11.09 -16.93 -12.76
N PRO A 65 -10.67 -17.92 -13.59
CA PRO A 65 -11.59 -18.72 -14.40
C PRO A 65 -12.49 -19.59 -13.50
N THR A 66 -13.80 -19.40 -13.60
CA THR A 66 -14.83 -20.19 -12.91
C THR A 66 -16.04 -20.35 -13.84
N ILE A 67 -17.02 -21.17 -13.43
CA ILE A 67 -18.30 -21.31 -14.16
C ILE A 67 -19.25 -20.13 -13.91
N LEU A 68 -18.94 -19.24 -12.94
CA LEU A 68 -19.75 -18.06 -12.63
C LEU A 68 -19.58 -17.01 -13.74
N ASP A 69 -20.68 -16.39 -14.16
CA ASP A 69 -20.66 -15.30 -15.14
C ASP A 69 -19.76 -14.14 -14.64
N GLU A 70 -19.00 -13.56 -15.57
CA GLU A 70 -18.01 -12.51 -15.25
C GLU A 70 -18.61 -11.31 -14.50
N ASN A 71 -19.83 -10.91 -14.83
CA ASN A 71 -20.54 -9.79 -14.20
C ASN A 71 -21.08 -10.11 -12.80
N LEU A 72 -21.04 -11.36 -12.37
CA LEU A 72 -21.46 -11.80 -11.05
C LEU A 72 -20.30 -12.02 -10.09
N LYS A 73 -19.06 -12.11 -10.59
CA LYS A 73 -17.87 -12.36 -9.78
C LYS A 73 -17.51 -11.18 -8.88
N ALA A 74 -17.11 -11.46 -7.67
CA ALA A 74 -16.60 -10.47 -6.72
C ALA A 74 -15.13 -10.07 -7.03
N ASN A 75 -14.83 -9.81 -8.31
CA ASN A 75 -13.53 -9.39 -8.78
C ASN A 75 -13.39 -7.84 -8.84
N MET A 76 -12.18 -7.34 -9.04
CA MET A 76 -11.91 -5.90 -9.15
C MET A 76 -12.67 -5.22 -10.30
N GLY A 77 -12.95 -5.92 -11.40
CA GLY A 77 -13.74 -5.38 -12.52
C GLY A 77 -15.17 -5.01 -12.12
N ASN A 78 -15.71 -5.69 -11.11
CA ASN A 78 -17.05 -5.48 -10.58
C ASN A 78 -17.08 -4.67 -9.27
N GLN A 79 -15.98 -4.05 -8.88
CA GLN A 79 -15.84 -3.35 -7.59
C GLN A 79 -16.90 -2.25 -7.37
N ALA A 80 -17.42 -1.65 -8.43
CA ALA A 80 -18.51 -0.65 -8.33
C ALA A 80 -19.80 -1.25 -7.75
N GLN A 81 -20.02 -2.56 -7.89
CA GLN A 81 -21.14 -3.29 -7.31
C GLN A 81 -20.89 -3.67 -5.83
N MET A 82 -19.68 -3.46 -5.35
CA MET A 82 -19.22 -3.78 -3.98
C MET A 82 -18.56 -2.57 -3.32
N PRO A 83 -19.28 -1.44 -3.15
CA PRO A 83 -18.69 -0.16 -2.76
C PRO A 83 -18.00 -0.18 -1.38
N GLU A 84 -18.34 -1.16 -0.54
CA GLU A 84 -17.84 -1.24 0.84
C GLU A 84 -16.73 -2.30 1.04
N ILE A 85 -16.24 -2.88 -0.06
CA ILE A 85 -15.26 -3.97 -0.02
C ILE A 85 -13.91 -3.48 -0.54
N GLY A 86 -12.86 -3.77 0.22
CA GLY A 86 -11.47 -3.50 -0.18
C GLY A 86 -10.92 -4.60 -1.08
N HIS A 87 -10.08 -4.21 -2.04
CA HIS A 87 -9.39 -5.14 -2.94
C HIS A 87 -7.88 -4.91 -2.87
N PHE A 88 -7.09 -5.97 -2.83
CA PHE A 88 -5.65 -5.86 -2.97
C PHE A 88 -5.29 -5.17 -4.30
N ASN A 89 -4.60 -4.04 -4.22
CA ASN A 89 -4.22 -3.22 -5.37
C ASN A 89 -2.90 -3.72 -5.96
N ASP A 90 -2.97 -4.62 -6.94
CA ASP A 90 -1.79 -5.13 -7.64
C ASP A 90 -1.13 -4.07 -8.52
N PHE A 91 -1.87 -3.09 -9.03
CA PHE A 91 -1.29 -1.94 -9.71
C PHE A 91 -0.29 -1.21 -8.80
N PHE A 92 -0.65 -0.94 -7.54
CA PHE A 92 0.27 -0.35 -6.57
C PHE A 92 1.52 -1.22 -6.39
N ARG A 93 1.34 -2.52 -6.12
CA ARG A 93 2.44 -3.46 -5.92
C ARG A 93 3.41 -3.49 -7.10
N GLU A 94 2.89 -3.65 -8.31
CA GLU A 94 3.69 -3.82 -9.52
C GLU A 94 4.47 -2.56 -9.92
N HIS A 95 3.90 -1.38 -9.68
CA HIS A 95 4.54 -0.11 -10.06
C HIS A 95 5.45 0.45 -8.97
N VAL A 96 5.18 0.16 -7.70
CA VAL A 96 6.06 0.58 -6.59
C VAL A 96 7.27 -0.36 -6.45
N LYS A 97 7.02 -1.66 -6.33
CA LYS A 97 8.06 -2.68 -6.09
C LYS A 97 8.69 -3.20 -7.38
N GLY A 98 7.89 -3.39 -8.41
CA GLY A 98 8.22 -4.08 -9.66
C GLY A 98 7.48 -5.41 -9.81
N ARG A 99 7.56 -5.99 -10.99
CA ARG A 99 6.80 -7.18 -11.38
C ARG A 99 7.02 -8.35 -10.43
N THR A 100 5.95 -9.08 -10.14
CA THR A 100 5.96 -10.24 -9.24
C THR A 100 6.01 -11.58 -9.95
N ASN A 101 5.67 -11.63 -11.25
CA ASN A 101 5.79 -12.84 -12.03
C ASN A 101 7.25 -13.34 -12.00
N PRO A 102 7.51 -14.62 -11.69
CA PRO A 102 8.86 -15.17 -11.64
C PRO A 102 9.68 -14.93 -12.91
N ASN A 103 9.07 -14.94 -14.08
CA ASN A 103 9.73 -14.66 -15.36
C ASN A 103 10.09 -13.17 -15.54
N GLU A 104 9.52 -12.29 -14.75
CA GLU A 104 9.73 -10.84 -14.76
C GLU A 104 10.33 -10.32 -13.44
N ILE A 105 10.88 -11.22 -12.63
CA ILE A 105 11.39 -10.88 -11.29
C ILE A 105 12.49 -9.82 -11.31
N THR A 106 13.19 -9.64 -12.42
CA THR A 106 14.21 -8.60 -12.59
C THR A 106 13.64 -7.23 -12.98
N VAL A 107 12.37 -7.14 -13.40
CA VAL A 107 11.72 -5.87 -13.77
C VAL A 107 11.48 -5.04 -12.52
N ARG A 108 12.11 -3.86 -12.45
CA ARG A 108 12.01 -2.91 -11.34
C ARG A 108 10.69 -2.17 -11.39
N GLY A 109 10.26 -1.64 -10.25
CA GLY A 109 9.27 -0.58 -10.15
C GLY A 109 9.93 0.74 -9.75
N TYR A 110 9.13 1.76 -9.50
CA TYR A 110 9.65 3.10 -9.18
C TYR A 110 10.54 3.09 -7.93
N CYS A 111 10.09 2.56 -6.81
CA CYS A 111 10.87 2.53 -5.56
C CYS A 111 12.05 1.56 -5.59
N SER A 112 12.14 0.67 -6.58
CA SER A 112 13.33 -0.16 -6.82
C SER A 112 14.31 0.45 -7.85
N GLY A 113 13.99 1.63 -8.40
CA GLY A 113 14.92 2.45 -9.17
C GLY A 113 14.58 2.65 -10.65
N ASP A 114 13.35 2.38 -11.10
CA ASP A 114 12.91 2.64 -12.47
C ASP A 114 12.00 3.88 -12.54
N THR A 115 12.59 5.01 -12.94
CA THR A 115 11.89 6.30 -13.03
C THR A 115 10.81 6.35 -14.12
N ASN A 116 10.78 5.42 -15.08
CA ASN A 116 9.74 5.35 -16.10
C ASN A 116 8.35 5.10 -15.50
N TYR A 117 8.28 4.57 -14.28
CA TYR A 117 7.03 4.37 -13.55
C TYR A 117 6.53 5.60 -12.80
N LEU A 118 7.19 6.77 -12.93
CA LEU A 118 6.74 8.02 -12.29
C LEU A 118 5.26 8.36 -12.58
N PRO A 119 4.74 8.32 -13.82
CA PRO A 119 3.32 8.59 -14.09
C PRO A 119 2.38 7.57 -13.41
N ALA A 120 2.78 6.31 -13.33
CA ALA A 120 2.00 5.27 -12.64
C ALA A 120 1.91 5.52 -11.13
N MET A 121 2.97 6.10 -10.53
CA MET A 121 2.96 6.45 -9.11
C MET A 121 1.90 7.50 -8.77
N TYR A 122 1.57 8.41 -9.69
CA TYR A 122 0.51 9.40 -9.48
C TYR A 122 -0.86 8.73 -9.28
N SER A 123 -1.12 7.66 -10.03
CA SER A 123 -2.33 6.83 -9.84
C SER A 123 -2.27 6.00 -8.57
N ALA A 124 -1.13 5.35 -8.31
CA ALA A 124 -0.95 4.47 -7.17
C ALA A 124 -1.11 5.22 -5.83
N LEU A 125 -0.47 6.39 -5.68
CA LEU A 125 -0.48 7.15 -4.41
C LEU A 125 -1.85 7.72 -4.05
N ILE A 126 -2.77 7.85 -4.99
CA ILE A 126 -4.16 8.24 -4.72
C ILE A 126 -5.10 7.03 -4.63
N GLY A 127 -4.58 5.80 -4.54
CA GLY A 127 -5.39 4.59 -4.45
C GLY A 127 -6.16 4.27 -5.73
N ASN A 128 -5.67 4.71 -6.90
CA ASN A 128 -6.30 4.47 -8.21
C ASN A 128 -7.80 4.86 -8.28
N CYS A 129 -8.21 5.96 -7.62
CA CYS A 129 -9.63 6.33 -7.50
C CYS A 129 -10.04 7.57 -8.32
N LEU A 130 -9.17 8.12 -9.18
CA LEU A 130 -9.50 9.24 -10.05
C LEU A 130 -9.40 8.86 -11.53
N ASN A 131 -10.33 9.40 -12.33
CA ASN A 131 -10.40 9.22 -13.77
C ASN A 131 -10.16 10.59 -14.48
N ASP A 132 -8.96 11.06 -14.37
CA ASP A 132 -8.42 12.14 -15.20
C ASP A 132 -7.39 11.51 -16.17
N ASP A 133 -6.21 12.04 -16.33
CA ASP A 133 -5.13 11.40 -17.12
C ASP A 133 -4.48 10.19 -16.39
N ARG A 134 -5.08 9.71 -15.32
CA ARG A 134 -4.58 8.65 -14.44
C ARG A 134 -5.36 7.33 -14.55
N VAL A 135 -4.75 6.23 -14.15
CA VAL A 135 -5.39 4.90 -14.16
C VAL A 135 -6.35 4.79 -12.97
N LYS A 136 -7.65 4.79 -13.26
CA LYS A 136 -8.70 4.50 -12.27
C LYS A 136 -9.01 3.00 -12.24
N ILE A 137 -9.08 2.45 -11.03
CA ILE A 137 -9.49 1.06 -10.76
C ILE A 137 -10.68 1.07 -9.79
N PHE A 138 -10.68 1.95 -8.80
CA PHE A 138 -11.64 1.99 -7.72
C PHE A 138 -12.48 3.28 -7.75
N GLU A 139 -13.68 3.22 -7.17
CA GLU A 139 -14.54 4.41 -7.04
C GLU A 139 -14.12 5.28 -5.85
N GLN A 140 -13.64 4.66 -4.78
CA GLN A 140 -13.27 5.34 -3.55
C GLN A 140 -11.94 4.81 -2.99
N PRO A 141 -11.18 5.63 -2.24
CA PRO A 141 -9.86 5.22 -1.74
C PRO A 141 -9.92 4.03 -0.76
N HIS A 142 -11.00 3.87 0.01
CA HIS A 142 -11.11 2.75 0.95
C HIS A 142 -11.25 1.37 0.28
N GLN A 143 -11.55 1.34 -1.02
CA GLN A 143 -11.56 0.09 -1.80
C GLN A 143 -10.14 -0.37 -2.17
N SER A 144 -9.14 0.51 -2.08
CA SER A 144 -7.75 0.22 -2.45
C SER A 144 -6.94 -0.23 -1.25
N ILE A 145 -6.53 -1.51 -1.20
CA ILE A 145 -5.57 -2.04 -0.22
C ILE A 145 -4.18 -1.93 -0.84
N ASN A 146 -3.42 -0.92 -0.42
CA ASN A 146 -2.11 -0.63 -0.98
C ASN A 146 -1.03 -1.44 -0.28
N TYR A 147 -0.26 -2.19 -1.05
CA TYR A 147 0.77 -3.10 -0.54
C TYR A 147 1.91 -3.28 -1.54
N VAL A 148 3.03 -3.80 -1.09
CA VAL A 148 4.15 -4.21 -1.95
C VAL A 148 4.50 -5.69 -1.80
N GLU A 149 4.09 -6.32 -0.69
CA GLU A 149 4.24 -7.75 -0.45
C GLU A 149 3.12 -8.29 0.44
N CYS A 150 2.84 -9.57 0.31
CA CYS A 150 1.96 -10.34 1.19
C CYS A 150 2.55 -11.75 1.37
N HIS A 151 1.76 -12.72 1.84
CA HIS A 151 2.22 -14.11 1.99
C HIS A 151 2.58 -14.76 0.64
N ASP A 152 1.91 -14.37 -0.44
CA ASP A 152 2.20 -14.81 -1.80
C ASP A 152 3.35 -14.01 -2.43
N ASN A 153 3.95 -14.57 -3.45
CA ASN A 153 5.05 -14.01 -4.22
C ASN A 153 6.31 -13.71 -3.38
N SER A 154 7.30 -13.07 -3.99
CA SER A 154 8.53 -12.68 -3.32
C SER A 154 8.30 -11.54 -2.34
N THR A 155 8.97 -11.59 -1.18
CA THR A 155 9.05 -10.42 -0.31
C THR A 155 9.72 -9.24 -1.05
N SER A 156 9.50 -8.02 -0.61
CA SER A 156 10.17 -6.84 -1.19
C SER A 156 11.69 -6.93 -1.04
N TRP A 157 12.18 -7.49 0.07
CA TRP A 157 13.60 -7.72 0.28
C TRP A 157 14.19 -8.74 -0.69
N ASP A 158 13.51 -9.87 -0.94
CA ASP A 158 13.97 -10.87 -1.91
C ASP A 158 13.88 -10.34 -3.34
N LYS A 159 12.82 -9.59 -3.66
CA LYS A 159 12.71 -8.88 -4.94
C LYS A 159 13.89 -7.95 -5.19
N LEU A 160 14.28 -7.13 -4.20
CA LEU A 160 15.44 -6.25 -4.33
C LEU A 160 16.75 -6.99 -4.54
N LYS A 161 16.92 -8.17 -3.95
CA LYS A 161 18.11 -9.02 -4.22
C LYS A 161 18.16 -9.49 -5.67
N GLU A 162 17.01 -9.75 -6.29
CA GLU A 162 16.94 -10.25 -7.66
C GLU A 162 17.01 -9.12 -8.70
N CYS A 163 16.28 -8.03 -8.51
CA CYS A 163 16.22 -6.95 -9.50
C CYS A 163 17.28 -5.85 -9.31
N CYS A 164 17.97 -5.84 -8.18
CA CYS A 164 19.00 -4.85 -7.83
C CYS A 164 20.24 -5.56 -7.27
N ARG A 165 20.78 -6.52 -8.02
CA ARG A 165 21.92 -7.35 -7.59
C ARG A 165 23.18 -6.54 -7.33
N GLU A 166 23.34 -5.43 -8.05
CA GLU A 166 24.46 -4.51 -7.92
C GLU A 166 24.43 -3.68 -6.63
N ASP A 167 23.26 -3.54 -5.99
CA ASP A 167 23.11 -2.71 -4.80
C ASP A 167 23.85 -3.30 -3.61
N GLN A 168 24.52 -2.45 -2.87
CA GLN A 168 25.01 -2.76 -1.53
C GLN A 168 23.81 -2.91 -0.56
N ARG A 169 24.06 -3.53 0.59
CA ARG A 169 23.02 -3.79 1.61
C ARG A 169 22.32 -2.51 2.05
N GLU A 170 23.06 -1.44 2.25
CA GLU A 170 22.59 -0.13 2.71
C GLU A 170 21.64 0.51 1.68
N VAL A 171 21.93 0.38 0.39
CA VAL A 171 21.04 0.83 -0.70
C VAL A 171 19.73 0.04 -0.70
N ARG A 172 19.80 -1.29 -0.55
CA ARG A 172 18.59 -2.12 -0.43
C ARG A 172 17.74 -1.76 0.79
N ILE A 173 18.36 -1.41 1.92
CA ILE A 173 17.64 -0.92 3.11
C ILE A 173 16.91 0.39 2.80
N ARG A 174 17.55 1.35 2.11
CA ARG A 174 16.89 2.60 1.70
C ARG A 174 15.70 2.33 0.77
N LYS A 175 15.87 1.48 -0.24
CA LYS A 175 14.78 1.08 -1.14
C LYS A 175 13.63 0.37 -0.40
N GLN A 176 13.94 -0.49 0.58
CA GLN A 176 12.94 -1.11 1.45
C GLN A 176 12.15 -0.06 2.24
N LYS A 177 12.84 0.91 2.87
CA LYS A 177 12.21 2.04 3.54
C LYS A 177 11.36 2.88 2.59
N LEU A 178 11.84 3.12 1.37
CA LEU A 178 11.13 3.90 0.34
C LEU A 178 9.81 3.23 -0.06
N MET A 179 9.79 1.90 -0.22
CA MET A 179 8.58 1.13 -0.51
C MET A 179 7.56 1.20 0.65
N ILE A 180 8.03 1.05 1.90
CA ILE A 180 7.20 1.17 3.10
C ILE A 180 6.65 2.61 3.20
N GLY A 181 7.50 3.59 2.95
CA GLY A 181 7.10 5.00 2.93
C GLY A 181 6.00 5.27 1.91
N ALA A 182 6.13 4.76 0.68
CA ALA A 182 5.11 4.91 -0.36
C ALA A 182 3.75 4.34 0.06
N ILE A 183 3.71 3.17 0.73
CA ILE A 183 2.47 2.61 1.30
C ILE A 183 1.86 3.57 2.33
N LEU A 184 2.69 4.08 3.25
CA LEU A 184 2.21 4.84 4.41
C LEU A 184 1.80 6.28 4.09
N VAL A 185 2.30 6.88 2.99
CA VAL A 185 1.85 8.21 2.54
C VAL A 185 0.72 8.16 1.51
N SER A 186 0.42 6.99 0.93
CA SER A 186 -0.63 6.84 -0.07
C SER A 186 -2.03 7.01 0.52
N GLN A 187 -2.97 7.46 -0.29
CA GLN A 187 -4.40 7.38 0.01
C GLN A 187 -4.87 5.93 -0.12
N GLY A 188 -5.96 5.58 0.55
CA GLY A 188 -6.42 4.20 0.65
C GLY A 188 -5.95 3.52 1.94
N ILE A 189 -6.04 2.21 1.98
CA ILE A 189 -5.75 1.40 3.17
C ILE A 189 -4.35 0.80 3.04
N PRO A 190 -3.41 1.15 3.93
CA PRO A 190 -2.07 0.58 3.92
C PRO A 190 -2.08 -0.86 4.45
N PHE A 191 -1.41 -1.75 3.73
CA PHE A 191 -1.18 -3.12 4.16
C PHE A 191 0.32 -3.39 4.25
N ILE A 192 0.78 -3.85 5.41
CA ILE A 192 2.18 -4.23 5.67
C ILE A 192 2.20 -5.71 6.05
N HIS A 193 2.92 -6.51 5.27
CA HIS A 193 3.12 -7.93 5.57
C HIS A 193 4.00 -8.11 6.81
N SER A 194 3.65 -9.04 7.69
CA SER A 194 4.43 -9.32 8.91
C SER A 194 5.89 -9.62 8.58
N GLY A 195 6.80 -8.81 9.11
CA GLY A 195 8.23 -8.89 8.87
C GLY A 195 8.76 -8.00 7.73
N GLN A 196 7.90 -7.35 6.98
CA GLN A 196 8.32 -6.38 5.96
C GLN A 196 9.15 -5.26 6.60
N GLU A 197 8.77 -4.81 7.79
CA GLU A 197 9.43 -3.77 8.58
C GLU A 197 10.82 -4.16 9.09
N PHE A 198 11.19 -5.43 9.02
CA PHE A 198 12.54 -5.90 9.31
C PHE A 198 13.15 -6.73 8.18
N CYS A 199 12.80 -6.39 6.94
CA CYS A 199 13.39 -6.97 5.74
C CYS A 199 13.23 -8.50 5.66
N ARG A 200 12.03 -9.04 5.98
CA ARG A 200 11.73 -10.47 5.91
C ARG A 200 12.18 -11.06 4.57
N THR A 201 12.75 -12.25 4.63
CA THR A 201 13.14 -13.04 3.47
C THR A 201 12.46 -14.41 3.53
N LYS A 202 12.05 -14.90 2.38
CA LYS A 202 11.66 -16.29 2.16
C LYS A 202 12.73 -17.04 1.37
N SER A 203 13.98 -16.55 1.44
CA SER A 203 15.14 -17.10 0.74
C SER A 203 14.94 -17.22 -0.78
N GLY A 204 14.18 -16.28 -1.38
CA GLY A 204 13.83 -16.26 -2.79
C GLY A 204 12.62 -17.13 -3.19
N HIS A 205 12.02 -17.86 -2.26
CA HIS A 205 10.82 -18.64 -2.55
C HIS A 205 9.62 -17.70 -2.78
N HIS A 206 9.12 -17.65 -4.00
CA HIS A 206 7.96 -16.84 -4.37
C HIS A 206 6.62 -17.52 -4.07
N ASN A 207 6.58 -18.86 -4.08
CA ASN A 207 5.37 -19.64 -3.79
C ASN A 207 5.63 -20.57 -2.60
N SER A 208 5.55 -20.01 -1.39
CA SER A 208 6.03 -20.65 -0.16
C SER A 208 4.93 -21.32 0.69
N TYR A 209 3.67 -21.34 0.24
CA TYR A 209 2.54 -21.85 1.02
C TYR A 209 2.67 -23.33 1.43
N ARG A 210 3.44 -24.12 0.67
CA ARG A 210 3.79 -25.51 1.00
C ARG A 210 5.20 -25.69 1.52
N SER A 211 5.94 -24.59 1.68
CA SER A 211 7.32 -24.67 2.19
C SER A 211 7.33 -24.89 3.69
N THR A 212 8.45 -25.42 4.18
CA THR A 212 8.67 -25.71 5.59
C THR A 212 8.84 -24.44 6.45
N ASP A 213 8.83 -24.59 7.77
CA ASP A 213 8.99 -23.50 8.74
C ASP A 213 10.23 -22.65 8.51
N PRO A 214 11.43 -23.19 8.20
CA PRO A 214 12.61 -22.37 7.89
C PRO A 214 12.42 -21.30 6.80
N VAL A 215 11.48 -21.53 5.87
CA VAL A 215 11.13 -20.54 4.83
C VAL A 215 10.05 -19.56 5.30
N ASN A 216 9.06 -20.06 6.04
CA ASN A 216 7.84 -19.30 6.38
C ASN A 216 7.89 -18.62 7.75
N GLN A 217 8.72 -19.09 8.68
CA GLN A 217 8.86 -18.50 10.02
C GLN A 217 9.32 -17.04 9.97
N LEU A 218 9.00 -16.30 11.01
CA LEU A 218 9.55 -14.97 11.26
C LEU A 218 10.88 -15.10 11.99
N ASP A 219 11.96 -14.63 11.36
CA ASP A 219 13.28 -14.57 11.99
C ASP A 219 13.38 -13.30 12.86
N TRP A 220 13.13 -13.45 14.16
CA TRP A 220 13.16 -12.33 15.10
C TRP A 220 14.55 -11.71 15.30
N LEU A 221 15.64 -12.44 15.01
CA LEU A 221 16.99 -11.87 15.01
C LEU A 221 17.17 -10.83 13.89
N ARG A 222 16.41 -10.97 12.81
CA ARG A 222 16.38 -9.93 11.76
C ARG A 222 15.74 -8.65 12.27
N ARG A 223 14.76 -8.71 13.14
CA ARG A 223 14.14 -7.53 13.75
C ARG A 223 15.19 -6.68 14.49
N GLU A 224 16.10 -7.31 15.21
CA GLU A 224 17.22 -6.60 15.88
C GLU A 224 18.21 -6.03 14.85
N ARG A 225 18.58 -6.84 13.85
CA ARG A 225 19.54 -6.46 12.80
C ARG A 225 19.07 -5.30 11.92
N TYR A 226 17.76 -5.16 11.72
CA TYR A 226 17.12 -4.13 10.90
C TYR A 226 16.26 -3.18 11.73
N ASP A 227 16.59 -2.96 12.99
CA ASP A 227 15.86 -2.09 13.91
C ASP A 227 15.63 -0.67 13.36
N GLU A 228 16.55 -0.17 12.53
CA GLU A 228 16.38 1.11 11.85
C GLU A 228 15.17 1.14 10.89
N VAL A 229 14.82 0.02 10.23
CA VAL A 229 13.65 -0.07 9.37
C VAL A 229 12.38 -0.19 10.20
N VAL A 230 12.44 -0.92 11.32
CA VAL A 230 11.34 -1.02 12.28
C VAL A 230 10.99 0.35 12.86
N ARG A 231 12.00 1.12 13.31
CA ARG A 231 11.80 2.49 13.83
C ARG A 231 11.20 3.41 12.76
N TYR A 232 11.79 3.42 11.57
CA TYR A 232 11.27 4.19 10.44
C TYR A 232 9.80 3.86 10.15
N THR A 233 9.44 2.57 10.09
CA THR A 233 8.06 2.13 9.85
C THR A 233 7.12 2.59 10.96
N ARG A 234 7.50 2.41 12.23
CA ARG A 234 6.72 2.86 13.38
C ARG A 234 6.49 4.38 13.32
N ASP A 235 7.54 5.14 13.04
CA ASP A 235 7.49 6.60 13.03
C ASP A 235 6.57 7.12 11.91
N LEU A 236 6.62 6.52 10.71
CA LEU A 236 5.71 6.87 9.63
C LEU A 236 4.25 6.45 9.91
N ILE A 237 4.02 5.33 10.61
CA ILE A 237 2.67 4.95 11.07
C ILE A 237 2.13 6.03 12.03
N GLN A 238 2.94 6.51 12.96
CA GLN A 238 2.54 7.58 13.88
C GLN A 238 2.29 8.90 13.12
N LEU A 239 3.16 9.24 12.16
CA LEU A 239 2.96 10.41 11.31
C LEU A 239 1.65 10.32 10.53
N ARG A 240 1.35 9.16 9.90
CA ARG A 240 0.08 8.92 9.21
C ARG A 240 -1.13 9.04 10.14
N LYS A 241 -1.02 8.58 11.40
CA LYS A 241 -2.07 8.73 12.41
C LYS A 241 -2.28 10.20 12.80
N ARG A 242 -1.20 10.97 12.97
CA ARG A 242 -1.22 12.39 13.30
C ARG A 242 -1.82 13.22 12.15
N ILE A 243 -1.39 12.97 10.92
CA ILE A 243 -1.75 13.77 9.75
C ILE A 243 -2.91 13.13 9.00
N SER A 244 -4.12 13.68 9.18
CA SER A 244 -5.34 13.19 8.53
C SER A 244 -5.32 13.30 7.01
N ALA A 245 -4.51 14.21 6.44
CA ALA A 245 -4.36 14.41 5.00
C ALA A 245 -3.88 13.17 4.24
N PHE A 246 -3.18 12.23 4.89
CA PHE A 246 -2.82 10.93 4.30
C PHE A 246 -3.96 9.90 4.32
N ARG A 247 -5.14 10.27 4.86
CA ARG A 247 -6.28 9.37 5.06
C ARG A 247 -7.58 10.01 4.58
N MET A 248 -7.55 10.64 3.40
CA MET A 248 -8.76 11.22 2.80
C MET A 248 -9.77 10.11 2.49
N THR A 249 -11.05 10.36 2.80
CA THR A 249 -12.09 9.33 2.75
C THR A 249 -12.87 9.28 1.45
N SER A 250 -12.64 10.22 0.53
CA SER A 250 -13.36 10.26 -0.74
C SER A 250 -12.49 10.69 -1.92
N ALA A 251 -12.77 10.14 -3.10
CA ALA A 251 -12.13 10.51 -4.36
C ALA A 251 -12.27 12.02 -4.65
N LYS A 252 -13.44 12.61 -4.33
CA LYS A 252 -13.67 14.05 -4.49
C LYS A 252 -12.75 14.90 -3.61
N CYS A 253 -12.47 14.46 -2.38
CA CYS A 253 -11.53 15.14 -1.49
C CYS A 253 -10.11 15.05 -2.05
N ILE A 254 -9.69 13.88 -2.51
CA ILE A 254 -8.39 13.63 -3.15
C ILE A 254 -8.21 14.53 -4.37
N GLN A 255 -9.19 14.56 -5.28
CA GLN A 255 -9.14 15.37 -6.49
C GLN A 255 -8.95 16.87 -6.20
N LYS A 256 -9.56 17.36 -5.12
CA LYS A 256 -9.50 18.77 -4.73
C LYS A 256 -8.20 19.16 -4.03
N ASN A 257 -7.57 18.23 -3.33
CA ASN A 257 -6.52 18.54 -2.37
C ASN A 257 -5.16 17.92 -2.71
N ILE A 258 -5.04 17.20 -3.84
CA ILE A 258 -3.80 16.55 -4.23
C ILE A 258 -3.36 16.97 -5.63
N MET A 259 -2.10 17.35 -5.72
CA MET A 259 -1.40 17.62 -6.99
C MET A 259 -0.11 16.82 -7.03
N PHE A 260 0.34 16.51 -8.24
CA PHE A 260 1.63 15.89 -8.50
C PHE A 260 2.47 16.73 -9.43
N SER A 261 3.76 16.71 -9.20
CA SER A 261 4.79 17.21 -10.09
C SER A 261 6.05 16.37 -9.93
N SER A 262 7.12 16.76 -10.60
CA SER A 262 8.40 16.06 -10.47
C SER A 262 9.57 17.03 -10.54
N ILE A 263 10.71 16.62 -9.96
CA ILE A 263 12.00 17.27 -10.16
C ILE A 263 12.74 16.44 -11.22
N GLU A 264 13.16 17.10 -12.32
CA GLU A 264 13.88 16.49 -13.45
C GLU A 264 13.21 15.22 -14.01
N GLU A 265 11.87 15.14 -13.98
CA GLU A 265 11.11 13.96 -14.43
C GLU A 265 11.53 12.64 -13.76
N LYS A 266 12.13 12.72 -12.56
CA LYS A 266 12.68 11.56 -11.83
C LYS A 266 12.17 11.48 -10.39
N VAL A 267 12.25 12.59 -9.63
CA VAL A 267 11.81 12.64 -8.23
C VAL A 267 10.35 13.03 -8.18
N LEU A 268 9.52 12.19 -7.61
CA LEU A 268 8.10 12.46 -7.43
C LEU A 268 7.89 13.53 -6.37
N VAL A 269 7.05 14.49 -6.67
CA VAL A 269 6.55 15.49 -5.72
C VAL A 269 5.05 15.29 -5.54
N TYR A 270 4.66 14.84 -4.38
CA TYR A 270 3.27 14.64 -3.96
C TYR A 270 2.87 15.76 -3.04
N HIS A 271 2.04 16.66 -3.54
CA HIS A 271 1.61 17.87 -2.86
C HIS A 271 0.17 17.73 -2.38
N LEU A 272 -0.04 17.73 -1.06
CA LEU A 272 -1.33 17.82 -0.42
C LEU A 272 -1.54 19.29 -0.01
N HIS A 273 -2.60 19.92 -0.49
CA HIS A 273 -2.82 21.36 -0.34
C HIS A 273 -4.27 21.69 0.04
N HIS A 274 -4.50 22.95 0.44
CA HIS A 274 -5.81 23.42 0.93
C HIS A 274 -6.39 22.55 2.03
N LEU A 275 -5.52 22.05 2.91
CA LEU A 275 -5.88 21.13 3.98
C LEU A 275 -6.72 21.84 5.05
N LYS A 276 -7.91 21.28 5.33
CA LYS A 276 -8.77 21.74 6.40
C LYS A 276 -8.72 20.76 7.56
N ASN A 277 -8.80 21.26 8.79
CA ASN A 277 -8.72 20.44 10.01
C ASN A 277 -7.43 19.61 10.09
N CYS A 278 -6.33 20.15 9.56
CA CYS A 278 -4.99 19.62 9.63
C CYS A 278 -4.09 20.71 10.26
N GLU A 279 -3.07 20.32 10.98
CA GLU A 279 -2.09 21.27 11.57
C GLU A 279 -1.27 22.02 10.50
N PHE A 280 -1.23 21.49 9.26
CA PHE A 280 -0.56 22.07 8.10
C PHE A 280 -1.57 22.49 7.04
N SER A 281 -1.37 23.64 6.43
CA SER A 281 -2.12 24.10 5.26
C SER A 281 -1.70 23.36 4.00
N SER A 282 -0.44 22.89 3.96
CA SER A 282 0.17 22.22 2.81
C SER A 282 1.24 21.24 3.27
N ILE A 283 1.35 20.09 2.58
CA ILE A 283 2.35 19.06 2.82
C ILE A 283 2.96 18.65 1.50
N PHE A 284 4.28 18.57 1.44
CA PHE A 284 5.02 18.03 0.30
C PHE A 284 5.73 16.74 0.69
N VAL A 285 5.55 15.72 -0.13
CA VAL A 285 6.28 14.44 -0.04
C VAL A 285 7.14 14.29 -1.27
N TYR A 286 8.44 14.23 -1.08
CA TYR A 286 9.43 14.00 -2.13
C TYR A 286 9.87 12.56 -2.08
N ILE A 287 9.76 11.82 -3.20
CA ILE A 287 10.18 10.42 -3.32
C ILE A 287 11.27 10.34 -4.39
N ASN A 288 12.49 10.05 -3.98
CA ASN A 288 13.66 9.93 -4.85
C ASN A 288 14.05 8.46 -5.05
N PRO A 289 13.78 7.86 -6.21
CA PRO A 289 14.15 6.48 -6.53
C PRO A 289 15.54 6.35 -7.15
N THR A 290 16.31 7.44 -7.27
CA THR A 290 17.58 7.51 -8.00
C THR A 290 18.80 7.46 -7.08
N SER A 291 19.97 7.32 -7.66
CA SER A 291 21.27 7.39 -6.98
C SER A 291 21.81 8.83 -6.82
N GLN A 292 21.06 9.84 -7.27
CA GLN A 292 21.46 11.24 -7.20
C GLN A 292 20.84 11.93 -5.99
N VAL A 293 21.50 12.97 -5.48
CA VAL A 293 20.93 13.89 -4.48
C VAL A 293 20.24 15.02 -5.22
N PHE A 294 19.04 15.39 -4.77
CA PHE A 294 18.32 16.58 -5.22
C PHE A 294 18.13 17.54 -4.05
N TYR A 295 17.92 18.80 -4.36
CA TYR A 295 17.71 19.85 -3.37
C TYR A 295 16.42 20.59 -3.67
N GLN A 296 15.66 20.88 -2.61
CA GLN A 296 14.48 21.74 -2.69
C GLN A 296 14.59 22.86 -1.70
N SER A 297 14.45 24.11 -2.19
CA SER A 297 14.39 25.32 -1.36
C SER A 297 12.95 25.82 -1.28
N PHE A 298 12.62 26.47 -0.16
CA PHE A 298 11.31 27.04 0.12
C PHE A 298 11.45 28.55 0.36
N PRO A 299 10.46 29.38 -0.08
CA PRO A 299 10.48 30.81 0.18
C PRO A 299 10.40 31.13 1.67
N ASP A 300 9.60 30.34 2.41
CA ASP A 300 9.40 30.46 3.85
C ASP A 300 9.91 29.21 4.59
N TYR A 301 10.01 29.31 5.91
CA TYR A 301 10.32 28.14 6.72
C TYR A 301 9.19 27.12 6.69
N VAL A 302 9.54 25.85 6.47
CA VAL A 302 8.66 24.69 6.54
C VAL A 302 9.14 23.74 7.64
N GLU A 303 8.23 23.00 8.26
CA GLU A 303 8.58 21.99 9.25
C GLU A 303 8.98 20.68 8.52
N LEU A 304 10.18 20.17 8.84
CA LEU A 304 10.61 18.85 8.36
C LEU A 304 9.93 17.78 9.20
N LEU A 305 9.04 17.01 8.56
CA LEU A 305 8.19 16.02 9.23
C LEU A 305 8.76 14.61 9.21
N ALA A 306 9.50 14.25 8.16
CA ALA A 306 10.21 12.98 8.05
C ALA A 306 11.32 13.02 7.00
N ASN A 307 12.34 12.19 7.22
CA ASN A 307 13.38 11.87 6.25
C ASN A 307 13.77 10.37 6.35
N GLU A 308 14.95 9.98 5.83
CA GLU A 308 15.44 8.61 5.86
C GLU A 308 15.66 8.01 7.27
N ALA A 309 15.74 8.85 8.29
CA ALA A 309 15.86 8.39 9.68
C ALA A 309 14.52 8.05 10.34
N GLY A 310 13.43 8.64 9.85
CA GLY A 310 12.07 8.50 10.39
C GLY A 310 11.38 9.84 10.57
N ALA A 311 10.36 9.90 11.44
CA ALA A 311 9.65 11.14 11.74
C ALA A 311 10.51 12.11 12.59
N ILE A 312 10.32 13.39 12.32
CA ILE A 312 11.01 14.50 12.99
C ILE A 312 9.93 15.44 13.54
N THR A 313 10.22 16.10 14.64
CA THR A 313 9.32 17.08 15.27
C THR A 313 10.07 18.39 15.54
N ASP A 314 9.35 19.51 15.42
CA ASP A 314 9.81 20.84 15.79
C ASP A 314 11.12 21.29 15.11
N TYR A 315 11.34 20.86 13.86
CA TYR A 315 12.52 21.21 13.10
C TYR A 315 12.17 21.96 11.81
N ASN A 316 12.41 23.27 11.80
CA ASN A 316 12.10 24.13 10.66
C ASN A 316 13.32 24.31 9.75
N VAL A 317 13.07 24.25 8.43
CA VAL A 317 14.10 24.36 7.39
C VAL A 317 13.64 25.29 6.25
N GLN A 318 14.57 25.91 5.54
CA GLN A 318 14.30 26.62 4.28
C GLN A 318 14.77 25.83 3.04
N SER A 319 15.48 24.72 3.27
CA SER A 319 15.85 23.81 2.19
C SER A 319 16.01 22.39 2.73
N VAL A 320 15.82 21.42 1.87
CA VAL A 320 16.04 20.01 2.18
C VAL A 320 16.88 19.35 1.09
N ALA A 321 17.75 18.42 1.50
CA ALA A 321 18.38 17.47 0.61
C ALA A 321 17.50 16.22 0.50
N ILE A 322 17.21 15.80 -0.72
CA ILE A 322 16.47 14.58 -1.02
C ILE A 322 17.50 13.54 -1.44
N ASN A 323 18.00 12.79 -0.46
CA ASN A 323 19.08 11.84 -0.62
C ASN A 323 18.71 10.65 -1.57
N PRO A 324 19.69 9.91 -2.09
CA PRO A 324 19.45 8.75 -2.93
C PRO A 324 18.57 7.69 -2.26
N TYR A 325 17.53 7.25 -2.97
CA TYR A 325 16.59 6.21 -2.53
C TYR A 325 15.89 6.54 -1.21
N THR A 326 15.49 7.81 -1.03
CA THR A 326 14.83 8.26 0.19
C THR A 326 13.53 9.02 -0.08
N MET A 327 12.76 9.19 0.98
CA MET A 327 11.59 10.05 1.03
C MET A 327 11.82 11.17 2.04
N VAL A 328 11.39 12.39 1.68
CA VAL A 328 11.39 13.56 2.57
C VAL A 328 9.97 14.11 2.62
N ILE A 329 9.49 14.44 3.81
CA ILE A 329 8.17 15.04 4.04
C ILE A 329 8.34 16.36 4.76
N VAL A 330 7.75 17.43 4.23
CA VAL A 330 7.72 18.75 4.86
C VAL A 330 6.29 19.28 4.92
N GLY A 331 5.99 20.08 5.94
CA GLY A 331 4.70 20.75 6.13
C GLY A 331 4.84 22.26 6.26
N SER A 332 3.93 23.00 5.61
CA SER A 332 3.76 24.45 5.78
C SER A 332 2.50 24.70 6.61
N LYS A 333 2.60 25.55 7.63
CA LYS A 333 1.46 25.97 8.49
C LYS A 333 0.65 27.07 7.85
#